data_22edd601f329b32c924d42eef91f1384
#
_entry.id   22edd601f329b32c924d42eef91f1384
#
_cell.length_a   1.000
_cell.length_b   1.000
_cell.length_c   1.000
_cell.angle_alpha   90.00
_cell.angle_beta   90.00
_cell.angle_gamma   90.00
#
_symmetry.space_group_name_H-M   'P 1'
#
loop_
_entity.id
_entity.type
_entity.pdbx_description
1 polymer ?
#
loop_
_entity_poly.entity_id
_entity_poly.type
_entity_poly.pdbx_seq_one_letter_code
_entity_poly.pdbx_strand_id
1 'polypeptide(L)'
;MRRLGVALGLGAAVAAAFAIALESQSAAGSSSPRRAEHNHAANAKQERYLYVTTLAKSADDPDFIAVIGADPRYADFGRIVNRVDMPKAGDELHHFGYSPDQKRLIVPGLFSNRVHVFDVKAGGKSLQLRALNEDLVADSGYVVPHGVMAMHGKVIAPMIGAATDSTTPGGLVELDDKTGEFVRYFGPGPARGPGLAPKYMYDFAMLHEANRGISTAFGPPALCGGGVDPTCLGDEVAVWDLKREKVIQTADLGANNGALMVRFVQSRGVRRAFINMPGTSSVWLADDDDHNGVFDFQQVLGPDDDLLIPADLLLSYDGRYMYVTNWFGNTVQQFDISDPFAPKLNSTVSLPHPNMLRLSRDNQRLYVTNSLISTWDDDTRFGPARNDQYGLWRLDVDRKTGKLKSVTPDGSAWVSFENVRKKTTTGAAGPHMMLFDPSVRLGPGEH
;
A
#
# COMPACT_ATOMS: atom_id res chain seq x y z
N MET A 1 28.62 53.26 -20.26
CA MET A 1 28.74 54.60 -19.63
C MET A 1 27.61 54.78 -18.65
N ARG A 2 28.01 55.16 -17.39
CA ARG A 2 27.23 55.71 -16.26
C ARG A 2 26.15 54.79 -15.69
N ARG A 3 26.28 54.18 -14.53
CA ARG A 3 26.59 54.55 -13.12
C ARG A 3 25.46 55.31 -12.39
N LEU A 4 25.19 54.81 -11.18
CA LEU A 4 24.68 55.38 -9.93
C LEU A 4 23.15 55.47 -9.82
N GLY A 5 22.55 55.22 -8.68
CA GLY A 5 23.03 55.10 -7.29
C GLY A 5 21.92 54.83 -6.29
N VAL A 6 22.38 54.44 -5.21
CA VAL A 6 21.90 54.19 -3.87
C VAL A 6 20.88 55.18 -3.30
N ALA A 7 19.92 54.69 -2.49
CA ALA A 7 19.51 55.36 -1.26
C ALA A 7 18.91 54.39 -0.24
N LEU A 8 19.54 54.32 0.92
CA LEU A 8 19.08 53.75 2.18
C LEU A 8 18.02 54.69 2.82
N GLY A 9 17.10 54.10 3.57
CA GLY A 9 16.22 54.82 4.50
C GLY A 9 15.85 53.93 5.69
N LEU A 10 16.56 54.12 6.82
CA LEU A 10 16.22 53.65 8.15
C LEU A 10 14.98 54.38 8.70
N GLY A 11 14.15 53.65 9.47
CA GLY A 11 13.12 54.26 10.32
C GLY A 11 12.71 53.31 11.42
N ALA A 12 13.12 53.62 12.66
CA ALA A 12 13.02 52.84 13.87
C ALA A 12 11.68 52.88 14.58
N ALA A 13 11.40 51.80 15.27
CA ALA A 13 10.78 51.60 16.59
C ALA A 13 9.62 52.46 17.09
N VAL A 14 8.53 51.81 17.55
CA VAL A 14 7.86 52.12 18.83
C VAL A 14 7.35 50.80 19.45
N ALA A 15 7.88 50.49 20.64
CA ALA A 15 7.35 49.50 21.54
C ALA A 15 6.20 50.09 22.39
N ALA A 16 5.12 49.36 22.54
CA ALA A 16 4.15 49.62 23.60
C ALA A 16 3.78 48.31 24.28
N ALA A 17 4.24 48.17 25.55
CA ALA A 17 3.87 47.12 26.46
C ALA A 17 2.45 47.37 27.00
N PHE A 18 1.63 46.33 27.05
CA PHE A 18 0.49 46.24 27.96
C PHE A 18 0.53 44.89 28.67
N ALA A 19 0.82 44.95 29.97
CA ALA A 19 0.65 43.85 30.90
C ALA A 19 -0.80 43.83 31.36
N ILE A 20 -1.48 42.68 31.25
CA ILE A 20 -2.71 42.40 32.01
C ILE A 20 -2.61 41.01 32.63
N ALA A 21 -2.98 40.96 33.89
CA ALA A 21 -2.87 39.96 34.92
C ALA A 21 -3.24 38.53 34.60
N LEU A 22 -2.50 37.60 35.23
CA LEU A 22 -2.83 36.21 35.50
C LEU A 22 -4.15 36.10 36.32
N GLU A 23 -5.06 35.30 35.82
CA GLU A 23 -5.96 34.52 36.67
C GLU A 23 -5.77 33.04 36.39
N SER A 24 -5.35 32.34 37.43
CA SER A 24 -5.19 30.90 37.47
C SER A 24 -6.56 30.22 37.47
N GLN A 25 -6.88 29.46 36.45
CA GLN A 25 -7.90 28.43 36.53
C GLN A 25 -7.24 27.05 36.36
N SER A 26 -7.38 26.27 37.42
CA SER A 26 -6.95 24.89 37.54
C SER A 26 -7.65 24.04 36.45
N ALA A 27 -6.88 23.52 35.51
CA ALA A 27 -7.35 22.51 34.55
C ALA A 27 -7.52 21.16 35.29
N ALA A 28 -8.76 20.72 35.40
CA ALA A 28 -9.09 19.35 35.76
C ALA A 28 -8.49 18.40 34.76
N GLY A 29 -7.73 17.41 35.23
CA GLY A 29 -7.06 16.44 34.41
C GLY A 29 -8.03 15.61 33.56
N SER A 30 -7.91 15.70 32.25
CA SER A 30 -8.50 14.75 31.33
C SER A 30 -7.59 13.50 31.33
N SER A 31 -8.06 12.43 31.95
CA SER A 31 -7.45 11.10 31.85
C SER A 31 -7.49 10.64 30.40
N SER A 32 -6.34 10.54 29.76
CA SER A 32 -6.21 10.11 28.37
C SER A 32 -6.62 8.63 28.22
N PRO A 33 -7.37 8.25 27.14
CA PRO A 33 -7.77 6.87 26.86
C PRO A 33 -6.61 5.95 26.42
N ARG A 34 -5.38 6.45 26.31
CA ARG A 34 -4.23 5.77 25.68
C ARG A 34 -3.67 4.54 26.42
N ARG A 35 -4.10 4.24 27.64
CA ARG A 35 -3.52 3.12 28.43
C ARG A 35 -4.18 1.76 28.15
N ALA A 36 -5.38 1.74 27.56
CA ALA A 36 -6.11 0.51 27.27
C ALA A 36 -5.71 -0.14 25.93
N GLU A 37 -5.36 0.65 24.91
CA GLU A 37 -5.02 0.17 23.57
C GLU A 37 -3.64 -0.49 23.48
N HIS A 38 -2.65 -0.01 24.22
CA HIS A 38 -1.33 -0.65 24.30
C HIS A 38 -1.33 -2.09 24.85
N ASN A 39 -2.35 -2.46 25.64
CA ASN A 39 -2.45 -3.82 26.17
C ASN A 39 -3.08 -4.81 25.19
N HIS A 40 -3.85 -4.35 24.18
CA HIS A 40 -4.45 -5.24 23.18
C HIS A 40 -3.42 -5.76 22.17
N ALA A 41 -2.50 -4.93 21.70
CA ALA A 41 -1.46 -5.35 20.76
C ALA A 41 -0.48 -6.37 21.38
N ALA A 42 -0.13 -6.20 22.66
CA ALA A 42 0.80 -7.10 23.34
C ALA A 42 0.25 -8.53 23.56
N ASN A 43 -1.07 -8.70 23.52
CA ASN A 43 -1.77 -10.00 23.69
C ASN A 43 -2.39 -10.49 22.38
N ALA A 44 -2.07 -9.87 21.23
CA ALA A 44 -2.59 -10.29 19.94
C ALA A 44 -2.18 -11.75 19.63
N LYS A 45 -3.12 -12.51 19.09
CA LYS A 45 -2.82 -13.85 18.60
C LYS A 45 -1.81 -13.74 17.45
N GLN A 46 -0.74 -14.53 17.50
CA GLN A 46 0.30 -14.53 16.48
C GLN A 46 -0.19 -15.17 15.18
N GLU A 47 0.16 -14.56 14.07
CA GLU A 47 -0.06 -15.08 12.72
C GLU A 47 0.82 -16.30 12.50
N ARG A 48 0.25 -17.36 11.89
CA ARG A 48 0.96 -18.63 11.71
C ARG A 48 1.77 -18.67 10.42
N TYR A 49 1.21 -18.12 9.33
CA TYR A 49 1.83 -18.06 8.02
C TYR A 49 1.70 -16.69 7.39
N LEU A 50 2.66 -16.39 6.51
CA LEU A 50 2.65 -15.24 5.62
C LEU A 50 2.59 -15.76 4.17
N TYR A 51 1.59 -15.33 3.42
CA TYR A 51 1.46 -15.58 1.98
C TYR A 51 2.14 -14.46 1.22
N VAL A 52 2.94 -14.80 0.22
CA VAL A 52 3.69 -13.84 -0.58
C VAL A 52 3.45 -14.13 -2.05
N THR A 53 2.85 -13.19 -2.80
CA THR A 53 2.83 -13.26 -4.26
C THR A 53 4.24 -13.12 -4.78
N THR A 54 4.60 -13.96 -5.73
CA THR A 54 5.99 -14.09 -6.18
C THR A 54 6.03 -14.20 -7.69
N LEU A 55 6.78 -13.30 -8.31
CA LEU A 55 6.90 -13.15 -9.75
C LEU A 55 8.00 -14.09 -10.27
N ALA A 56 7.67 -14.93 -11.27
CA ALA A 56 8.67 -15.72 -11.96
C ALA A 56 9.55 -14.82 -12.83
N LYS A 57 10.87 -15.06 -12.84
CA LYS A 57 11.80 -14.29 -13.67
C LYS A 57 11.89 -14.78 -15.12
N SER A 58 11.28 -15.91 -15.44
CA SER A 58 11.18 -16.44 -16.79
C SER A 58 9.74 -16.33 -17.26
N ALA A 59 9.55 -15.85 -18.47
CA ALA A 59 8.21 -15.78 -19.08
C ALA A 59 7.53 -17.14 -19.27
N ASP A 60 8.30 -18.24 -19.28
CA ASP A 60 7.80 -19.60 -19.43
C ASP A 60 7.41 -20.25 -18.09
N ASP A 61 7.77 -19.66 -16.97
CA ASP A 61 7.46 -20.19 -15.65
C ASP A 61 6.23 -19.47 -15.06
N PRO A 62 5.35 -20.19 -14.37
CA PRO A 62 4.23 -19.56 -13.69
C PRO A 62 4.72 -18.83 -12.43
N ASP A 63 4.07 -17.72 -12.16
CA ASP A 63 4.13 -17.06 -10.85
C ASP A 63 3.57 -18.00 -9.77
N PHE A 64 3.83 -17.67 -8.50
CA PHE A 64 3.40 -18.54 -7.42
C PHE A 64 3.11 -17.76 -6.12
N ILE A 65 2.40 -18.40 -5.20
CA ILE A 65 2.28 -17.93 -3.81
C ILE A 65 3.25 -18.74 -2.95
N ALA A 66 4.20 -18.06 -2.32
CA ALA A 66 5.02 -18.65 -1.27
C ALA A 66 4.28 -18.59 0.06
N VAL A 67 4.30 -19.69 0.82
CA VAL A 67 3.77 -19.77 2.19
C VAL A 67 4.95 -19.86 3.15
N ILE A 68 5.09 -18.85 4.01
CA ILE A 68 6.23 -18.70 4.92
C ILE A 68 5.78 -18.84 6.36
N GLY A 69 6.52 -19.56 7.18
CA GLY A 69 6.28 -19.64 8.63
C GLY A 69 6.48 -18.26 9.27
N ALA A 70 5.44 -17.70 9.91
CA ALA A 70 5.44 -16.35 10.48
C ALA A 70 5.38 -16.31 12.01
N ASP A 71 5.14 -17.43 12.66
CA ASP A 71 5.06 -17.52 14.12
C ASP A 71 6.40 -17.96 14.71
N PRO A 72 7.08 -17.10 15.51
CA PRO A 72 8.40 -17.39 16.08
C PRO A 72 8.43 -18.57 17.07
N ARG A 73 7.27 -19.07 17.48
CA ARG A 73 7.16 -20.23 18.38
C ARG A 73 7.36 -21.58 17.65
N TYR A 74 7.43 -21.58 16.32
CA TYR A 74 7.54 -22.80 15.52
C TYR A 74 8.89 -22.89 14.79
N ALA A 75 9.37 -24.10 14.59
CA ALA A 75 10.67 -24.37 13.97
C ALA A 75 10.76 -23.99 12.48
N ASP A 76 9.63 -23.76 11.83
CA ASP A 76 9.53 -23.31 10.44
C ASP A 76 9.46 -21.78 10.29
N PHE A 77 9.64 -21.03 11.35
CA PHE A 77 9.72 -19.56 11.32
C PHE A 77 10.82 -19.09 10.38
N GLY A 78 10.47 -18.23 9.41
CA GLY A 78 11.41 -17.77 8.40
C GLY A 78 11.74 -18.79 7.31
N ARG A 79 10.91 -19.80 7.12
CA ARG A 79 11.10 -20.80 6.05
C ARG A 79 9.91 -20.80 5.11
N ILE A 80 10.19 -20.96 3.81
CA ILE A 80 9.15 -21.28 2.83
C ILE A 80 8.71 -22.73 3.11
N VAL A 81 7.47 -22.90 3.55
CA VAL A 81 6.91 -24.21 3.96
C VAL A 81 5.98 -24.81 2.91
N ASN A 82 5.55 -23.99 1.97
CA ASN A 82 4.77 -24.41 0.80
C ASN A 82 4.94 -23.40 -0.34
N ARG A 83 4.69 -23.89 -1.56
CA ARG A 83 4.64 -23.10 -2.79
C ARG A 83 3.44 -23.54 -3.60
N VAL A 84 2.66 -22.60 -4.10
CA VAL A 84 1.46 -22.83 -4.91
C VAL A 84 1.62 -22.10 -6.23
N ASP A 85 1.98 -22.87 -7.27
CA ASP A 85 2.18 -22.33 -8.61
C ASP A 85 0.83 -21.97 -9.26
N MET A 86 0.82 -20.89 -10.02
CA MET A 86 -0.32 -20.56 -10.89
C MET A 86 -0.45 -21.61 -12.00
N PRO A 87 -1.65 -21.82 -12.52
CA PRO A 87 -1.87 -22.82 -13.58
C PRO A 87 -1.23 -22.44 -14.91
N LYS A 88 -0.98 -21.17 -15.15
CA LYS A 88 -0.41 -20.61 -16.38
C LYS A 88 0.69 -19.60 -16.05
N ALA A 89 1.60 -19.37 -17.00
CA ALA A 89 2.61 -18.32 -16.93
C ALA A 89 2.05 -16.95 -17.37
N GLY A 90 2.80 -15.88 -17.09
CA GLY A 90 2.55 -14.52 -17.57
C GLY A 90 1.44 -13.78 -16.82
N ASP A 91 1.22 -14.10 -15.54
CA ASP A 91 0.22 -13.40 -14.72
C ASP A 91 0.68 -12.03 -14.24
N GLU A 92 1.94 -11.89 -13.82
CA GLU A 92 2.40 -10.77 -13.02
C GLU A 92 1.57 -10.64 -11.75
N LEU A 93 1.70 -11.61 -10.82
CA LEU A 93 0.98 -11.59 -9.55
C LEU A 93 1.38 -10.38 -8.74
N HIS A 94 0.42 -9.52 -8.45
CA HIS A 94 0.69 -8.26 -7.79
C HIS A 94 -0.02 -8.21 -6.46
N HIS A 95 -1.10 -7.48 -6.32
CA HIS A 95 -1.88 -7.43 -5.11
C HIS A 95 -2.97 -8.49 -5.09
N PHE A 96 -3.31 -8.97 -3.90
CA PHE A 96 -4.33 -9.98 -3.70
C PHE A 96 -5.08 -9.74 -2.38
N GLY A 97 -6.23 -10.37 -2.20
CA GLY A 97 -7.04 -10.18 -1.02
C GLY A 97 -7.87 -11.40 -0.64
N TYR A 98 -8.56 -11.28 0.48
CA TYR A 98 -9.45 -12.32 0.97
C TYR A 98 -10.89 -12.12 0.52
N SER A 99 -11.62 -13.26 0.42
CA SER A 99 -13.08 -13.22 0.46
C SER A 99 -13.58 -12.67 1.81
N PRO A 100 -14.82 -12.16 1.90
CA PRO A 100 -15.35 -11.58 3.14
C PRO A 100 -15.34 -12.54 4.34
N ASP A 101 -15.46 -13.85 4.09
CA ASP A 101 -15.39 -14.88 5.12
C ASP A 101 -13.96 -15.37 5.43
N GLN A 102 -12.95 -14.80 4.72
CA GLN A 102 -11.53 -15.12 4.81
C GLN A 102 -11.17 -16.60 4.54
N LYS A 103 -12.04 -17.32 3.84
CA LYS A 103 -11.80 -18.73 3.49
C LYS A 103 -11.15 -18.90 2.13
N ARG A 104 -11.13 -17.83 1.32
CA ARG A 104 -10.57 -17.85 -0.03
C ARG A 104 -9.63 -16.68 -0.22
N LEU A 105 -8.59 -16.90 -1.01
CA LEU A 105 -7.77 -15.84 -1.59
C LEU A 105 -8.23 -15.60 -3.02
N ILE A 106 -8.38 -14.35 -3.38
CA ILE A 106 -8.63 -13.89 -4.75
C ILE A 106 -7.37 -13.20 -5.22
N VAL A 107 -6.78 -13.73 -6.28
CA VAL A 107 -5.44 -13.38 -6.75
C VAL A 107 -5.50 -13.01 -8.22
N PRO A 108 -5.63 -11.73 -8.56
CA PRO A 108 -5.59 -11.27 -9.94
C PRO A 108 -4.15 -11.28 -10.49
N GLY A 109 -4.03 -11.55 -11.78
CA GLY A 109 -2.83 -11.34 -12.56
C GLY A 109 -2.89 -9.95 -13.22
N LEU A 110 -1.94 -9.10 -12.88
CA LEU A 110 -1.92 -7.70 -13.32
C LEU A 110 -1.89 -7.57 -14.85
N PHE A 111 -1.05 -8.36 -15.51
CA PHE A 111 -0.90 -8.31 -16.96
C PHE A 111 -1.80 -9.29 -17.70
N SER A 112 -2.06 -10.45 -17.12
CA SER A 112 -2.93 -11.44 -17.76
C SER A 112 -4.40 -11.11 -17.68
N ASN A 113 -4.81 -10.27 -16.71
CA ASN A 113 -6.22 -10.02 -16.35
C ASN A 113 -6.98 -11.27 -15.88
N ARG A 114 -6.28 -12.37 -15.59
CA ARG A 114 -6.87 -13.58 -15.01
C ARG A 114 -7.17 -13.36 -13.54
N VAL A 115 -8.19 -14.02 -13.03
CA VAL A 115 -8.50 -14.01 -11.58
C VAL A 115 -8.49 -15.44 -11.08
N HIS A 116 -7.56 -15.73 -10.17
CA HIS A 116 -7.43 -17.02 -9.50
C HIS A 116 -8.14 -16.97 -8.15
N VAL A 117 -8.92 -18.00 -7.84
CA VAL A 117 -9.54 -18.17 -6.54
C VAL A 117 -8.97 -19.41 -5.88
N PHE A 118 -8.43 -19.28 -4.66
CA PHE A 118 -7.88 -20.38 -3.89
C PHE A 118 -8.66 -20.58 -2.59
N ASP A 119 -9.03 -21.82 -2.28
CA ASP A 119 -9.48 -22.19 -0.95
C ASP A 119 -8.29 -22.21 0.01
N VAL A 120 -8.41 -21.53 1.13
CA VAL A 120 -7.46 -21.64 2.25
C VAL A 120 -7.82 -22.86 3.07
N LYS A 121 -6.95 -23.87 3.08
CA LYS A 121 -7.20 -25.12 3.82
C LYS A 121 -6.98 -24.94 5.31
N ALA A 122 -7.60 -25.81 6.10
CA ALA A 122 -7.48 -25.79 7.54
C ALA A 122 -6.01 -25.71 7.99
N GLY A 123 -5.72 -24.79 8.91
CA GLY A 123 -4.37 -24.51 9.40
C GLY A 123 -3.54 -23.55 8.53
N GLY A 124 -4.07 -23.06 7.39
CA GLY A 124 -3.46 -21.98 6.60
C GLY A 124 -2.22 -22.35 5.77
N LYS A 125 -1.64 -23.56 5.96
CA LYS A 125 -0.40 -23.95 5.27
C LYS A 125 -0.60 -24.26 3.78
N SER A 126 -1.80 -24.67 3.37
CA SER A 126 -2.09 -25.12 2.02
C SER A 126 -3.19 -24.28 1.39
N LEU A 127 -2.97 -23.92 0.14
CA LEU A 127 -3.95 -23.27 -0.73
C LEU A 127 -4.30 -24.25 -1.86
N GLN A 128 -5.56 -24.31 -2.23
CA GLN A 128 -6.02 -25.15 -3.34
C GLN A 128 -6.75 -24.30 -4.36
N LEU A 129 -6.31 -24.33 -5.60
CA LEU A 129 -6.99 -23.67 -6.69
C LEU A 129 -8.43 -24.17 -6.76
N ARG A 130 -9.37 -23.25 -6.71
CA ARG A 130 -10.81 -23.46 -6.78
C ARG A 130 -11.35 -23.11 -8.15
N ALA A 131 -10.96 -21.94 -8.67
CA ALA A 131 -11.41 -21.43 -9.94
C ALA A 131 -10.34 -20.54 -10.59
N LEU A 132 -10.42 -20.45 -11.90
CA LEU A 132 -9.67 -19.52 -12.74
C LEU A 132 -10.66 -18.85 -13.70
N ASN A 133 -10.82 -17.54 -13.58
CA ASN A 133 -11.56 -16.73 -14.53
C ASN A 133 -10.58 -16.08 -15.53
N GLU A 134 -10.85 -16.21 -16.82
CA GLU A 134 -10.08 -15.62 -17.93
C GLU A 134 -10.88 -14.57 -18.73
N ASP A 135 -12.14 -14.38 -18.40
CA ASP A 135 -13.09 -13.56 -19.17
C ASP A 135 -13.32 -12.16 -18.57
N LEU A 136 -12.56 -11.78 -17.50
CA LEU A 136 -12.75 -10.52 -16.79
C LEU A 136 -12.78 -9.31 -17.73
N VAL A 137 -11.91 -9.26 -18.74
CA VAL A 137 -11.85 -8.15 -19.70
C VAL A 137 -13.08 -8.13 -20.60
N ALA A 138 -13.48 -9.29 -21.11
CA ALA A 138 -14.65 -9.41 -21.99
C ALA A 138 -15.95 -9.02 -21.29
N ASP A 139 -16.07 -9.41 -20.00
CA ASP A 139 -17.29 -9.21 -19.22
C ASP A 139 -17.37 -7.79 -18.64
N SER A 140 -16.24 -7.23 -18.16
CA SER A 140 -16.22 -5.94 -17.48
C SER A 140 -15.87 -4.75 -18.39
N GLY A 141 -15.14 -4.98 -19.48
CA GLY A 141 -14.58 -3.91 -20.31
C GLY A 141 -13.44 -3.14 -19.63
N TYR A 142 -12.93 -3.62 -18.50
CA TYR A 142 -11.76 -3.08 -17.81
C TYR A 142 -10.56 -4.00 -17.92
N VAL A 143 -9.37 -3.45 -17.76
CA VAL A 143 -8.07 -4.16 -17.74
C VAL A 143 -7.24 -3.78 -16.52
N VAL A 144 -6.22 -4.60 -16.27
CA VAL A 144 -5.21 -4.38 -15.23
C VAL A 144 -5.85 -4.33 -13.83
N PRO A 145 -6.38 -5.47 -13.34
CA PRO A 145 -6.85 -5.59 -11.97
C PRO A 145 -5.66 -5.45 -11.01
N HIS A 146 -5.70 -4.45 -10.12
CA HIS A 146 -4.54 -4.18 -9.28
C HIS A 146 -4.61 -4.86 -7.92
N GLY A 147 -5.71 -4.77 -7.23
CA GLY A 147 -5.86 -5.32 -5.89
C GLY A 147 -7.20 -6.00 -5.68
N VAL A 148 -7.41 -6.49 -4.47
CA VAL A 148 -8.69 -7.09 -4.07
C VAL A 148 -8.97 -6.73 -2.62
N MET A 149 -10.19 -6.30 -2.35
CA MET A 149 -10.63 -5.96 -1.00
C MET A 149 -12.04 -6.49 -0.70
N ALA A 150 -12.24 -6.93 0.53
CA ALA A 150 -13.54 -7.37 1.00
C ALA A 150 -14.36 -6.20 1.57
N MET A 151 -15.58 -6.02 1.11
CA MET A 151 -16.49 -4.98 1.59
C MET A 151 -17.92 -5.50 1.74
N HIS A 152 -18.47 -5.50 2.97
CA HIS A 152 -19.88 -5.82 3.24
C HIS A 152 -20.40 -7.10 2.53
N GLY A 153 -19.60 -8.16 2.56
CA GLY A 153 -19.95 -9.43 1.91
C GLY A 153 -19.61 -9.51 0.41
N LYS A 154 -18.97 -8.50 -0.15
CA LYS A 154 -18.56 -8.40 -1.55
C LYS A 154 -17.04 -8.46 -1.68
N VAL A 155 -16.57 -8.82 -2.86
CA VAL A 155 -15.17 -8.68 -3.27
C VAL A 155 -15.09 -7.56 -4.31
N ILE A 156 -14.30 -6.53 -4.02
CA ILE A 156 -14.11 -5.38 -4.90
C ILE A 156 -12.68 -5.38 -5.43
N ALA A 157 -12.51 -5.12 -6.71
CA ALA A 157 -11.20 -5.00 -7.34
C ALA A 157 -11.09 -3.66 -8.09
N PRO A 158 -10.06 -2.84 -7.81
CA PRO A 158 -9.72 -1.68 -8.63
C PRO A 158 -9.13 -2.14 -9.96
N MET A 159 -9.56 -1.46 -11.01
CA MET A 159 -9.14 -1.68 -12.39
C MET A 159 -8.46 -0.42 -12.90
N ILE A 160 -7.20 -0.54 -13.33
CA ILE A 160 -6.43 0.64 -13.67
C ILE A 160 -6.89 1.28 -14.97
N GLY A 161 -7.27 0.49 -15.98
CA GLY A 161 -7.64 1.03 -17.28
C GLY A 161 -8.87 0.39 -17.91
N ALA A 162 -9.34 1.00 -19.01
CA ALA A 162 -10.38 0.46 -19.87
C ALA A 162 -9.79 -0.42 -20.96
N ALA A 163 -10.55 -1.44 -21.39
CA ALA A 163 -10.12 -2.39 -22.40
C ALA A 163 -9.98 -1.77 -23.81
N THR A 164 -10.65 -0.64 -24.07
CA THR A 164 -10.65 0.01 -25.39
C THR A 164 -9.27 0.49 -25.84
N ASP A 165 -8.50 1.05 -24.89
CA ASP A 165 -7.21 1.67 -25.17
C ASP A 165 -6.18 1.49 -24.05
N SER A 166 -6.54 0.75 -23.00
CA SER A 166 -5.73 0.55 -21.77
C SER A 166 -5.31 1.86 -21.11
N THR A 167 -6.08 2.94 -21.27
CA THR A 167 -5.79 4.24 -20.68
C THR A 167 -6.84 4.60 -19.63
N THR A 168 -7.85 5.37 -19.97
CA THR A 168 -8.94 5.79 -19.10
C THR A 168 -10.28 5.27 -19.61
N PRO A 169 -11.29 5.22 -18.75
CA PRO A 169 -11.26 5.42 -17.30
C PRO A 169 -10.83 4.16 -16.55
N GLY A 170 -10.28 4.33 -15.33
CA GLY A 170 -10.22 3.23 -14.36
C GLY A 170 -11.57 3.03 -13.66
N GLY A 171 -11.73 2.00 -12.83
CA GLY A 171 -12.99 1.74 -12.13
C GLY A 171 -12.87 0.70 -11.04
N LEU A 172 -14.02 0.38 -10.44
CA LEU A 172 -14.16 -0.71 -9.48
C LEU A 172 -15.13 -1.77 -10.02
N VAL A 173 -14.78 -3.02 -9.85
CA VAL A 173 -15.64 -4.16 -10.18
C VAL A 173 -15.92 -4.98 -8.94
N GLU A 174 -17.12 -5.53 -8.84
CA GLU A 174 -17.48 -6.59 -7.90
C GLU A 174 -17.23 -7.94 -8.55
N LEU A 175 -16.48 -8.81 -7.86
CA LEU A 175 -16.18 -10.17 -8.30
C LEU A 175 -16.93 -11.18 -7.42
N ASP A 176 -17.34 -12.29 -8.02
CA ASP A 176 -17.81 -13.45 -7.26
C ASP A 176 -16.65 -14.07 -6.50
N ASP A 177 -16.80 -14.24 -5.20
CA ASP A 177 -15.74 -14.70 -4.30
C ASP A 177 -15.40 -16.19 -4.43
N LYS A 178 -16.13 -16.95 -5.25
CA LYS A 178 -15.92 -18.39 -5.47
C LYS A 178 -15.41 -18.71 -6.86
N THR A 179 -15.76 -17.89 -7.85
CA THR A 179 -15.41 -18.12 -9.25
C THR A 179 -14.45 -17.08 -9.81
N GLY A 180 -14.36 -15.88 -9.19
CA GLY A 180 -13.58 -14.75 -9.67
C GLY A 180 -14.25 -14.02 -10.85
N GLU A 181 -15.49 -14.40 -11.20
CA GLU A 181 -16.24 -13.81 -12.31
C GLU A 181 -16.70 -12.39 -11.99
N PHE A 182 -16.82 -11.57 -13.02
CA PHE A 182 -17.41 -10.24 -12.94
C PHE A 182 -18.90 -10.34 -12.58
N VAL A 183 -19.31 -9.60 -11.56
CA VAL A 183 -20.71 -9.53 -11.12
C VAL A 183 -21.35 -8.24 -11.60
N ARG A 184 -20.71 -7.11 -11.33
CA ARG A 184 -21.19 -5.78 -11.71
C ARG A 184 -20.14 -4.70 -11.45
N TYR A 185 -20.40 -3.51 -11.89
CA TYR A 185 -19.60 -2.34 -11.51
C TYR A 185 -19.96 -1.88 -10.10
N PHE A 186 -18.95 -1.48 -9.35
CA PHE A 186 -19.09 -0.67 -8.15
C PHE A 186 -18.84 0.77 -8.54
N GLY A 187 -19.91 1.52 -8.77
CA GLY A 187 -19.85 2.86 -9.35
C GLY A 187 -19.96 2.87 -10.89
N PRO A 188 -19.34 3.85 -11.55
CA PRO A 188 -19.47 4.01 -13.00
C PRO A 188 -18.68 2.95 -13.78
N GLY A 189 -19.26 2.47 -14.89
CA GLY A 189 -18.60 1.54 -15.80
C GLY A 189 -17.65 2.22 -16.80
N PRO A 190 -16.98 1.44 -17.69
CA PRO A 190 -15.97 1.94 -18.63
C PRO A 190 -16.52 2.77 -19.79
N ALA A 191 -17.81 2.74 -20.06
CA ALA A 191 -18.43 3.46 -21.17
C ALA A 191 -18.54 4.99 -20.96
N ARG A 192 -18.14 5.50 -19.77
CA ARG A 192 -18.08 6.94 -19.54
C ARG A 192 -16.91 7.58 -20.30
N GLY A 193 -17.02 8.88 -20.62
CA GLY A 193 -15.98 9.57 -21.38
C GLY A 193 -14.62 9.56 -20.69
N PRO A 194 -13.52 9.67 -21.45
CA PRO A 194 -12.18 9.78 -20.90
C PRO A 194 -12.05 11.03 -20.01
N GLY A 195 -11.16 10.97 -19.03
CA GLY A 195 -10.90 12.08 -18.11
C GLY A 195 -11.94 12.26 -16.99
N LEU A 196 -13.03 11.44 -16.97
CA LEU A 196 -13.98 11.46 -15.87
C LEU A 196 -13.51 10.56 -14.71
N ALA A 197 -13.66 11.07 -13.48
CA ALA A 197 -13.30 10.32 -12.26
C ALA A 197 -14.15 9.06 -12.09
N PRO A 198 -13.58 8.00 -11.51
CA PRO A 198 -12.16 7.87 -11.13
C PRO A 198 -11.27 7.57 -12.36
N LYS A 199 -10.04 8.10 -12.32
CA LYS A 199 -9.01 7.77 -13.32
C LYS A 199 -8.11 6.66 -12.78
N TYR A 200 -7.55 5.80 -13.64
CA TYR A 200 -6.43 4.87 -13.38
C TYR A 200 -6.41 4.25 -11.98
N MET A 201 -7.51 3.65 -11.53
CA MET A 201 -7.64 3.22 -10.13
C MET A 201 -6.61 2.19 -9.72
N TYR A 202 -5.69 2.61 -8.84
CA TYR A 202 -4.62 1.78 -8.35
C TYR A 202 -4.97 1.12 -7.01
N ASP A 203 -5.23 1.91 -5.98
CA ASP A 203 -5.62 1.42 -4.66
C ASP A 203 -6.97 2.01 -4.22
N PHE A 204 -7.62 1.35 -3.29
CA PHE A 204 -8.90 1.77 -2.75
C PHE A 204 -8.99 1.45 -1.26
N ALA A 205 -8.86 2.44 -0.42
CA ALA A 205 -9.07 2.28 1.02
C ALA A 205 -10.47 2.68 1.45
N MET A 206 -10.98 2.00 2.49
CA MET A 206 -12.34 2.20 2.98
C MET A 206 -12.37 2.50 4.47
N LEU A 207 -13.14 3.53 4.84
CA LEU A 207 -13.49 3.86 6.22
C LEU A 207 -14.99 3.62 6.40
N HIS A 208 -15.36 2.39 6.75
CA HIS A 208 -16.74 1.93 6.80
C HIS A 208 -17.61 2.73 7.78
N GLU A 209 -17.06 3.08 8.95
CA GLU A 209 -17.80 3.85 9.97
C GLU A 209 -18.19 5.26 9.49
N ALA A 210 -17.39 5.85 8.61
CA ALA A 210 -17.67 7.13 7.98
C ALA A 210 -18.45 7.01 6.66
N ASN A 211 -18.67 5.79 6.14
CA ASN A 211 -19.24 5.57 4.80
C ASN A 211 -18.40 6.24 3.69
N ARG A 212 -17.07 6.23 3.84
CA ARG A 212 -16.13 6.88 2.91
C ARG A 212 -15.10 5.89 2.39
N GLY A 213 -14.71 6.08 1.13
CA GLY A 213 -13.55 5.46 0.52
C GLY A 213 -12.69 6.50 -0.16
N ILE A 214 -11.42 6.23 -0.34
CA ILE A 214 -10.50 7.01 -1.17
C ILE A 214 -9.87 6.07 -2.17
N SER A 215 -9.93 6.42 -3.46
CA SER A 215 -9.20 5.75 -4.53
C SER A 215 -8.08 6.63 -5.04
N THR A 216 -6.98 5.99 -5.44
CA THR A 216 -5.80 6.62 -5.99
C THR A 216 -5.72 6.40 -7.50
N ALA A 217 -5.04 7.30 -8.22
CA ALA A 217 -4.84 7.23 -9.65
C ALA A 217 -3.35 7.19 -9.98
N PHE A 218 -2.83 6.00 -10.31
CA PHE A 218 -1.40 5.86 -10.64
C PHE A 218 -1.07 6.42 -12.03
N GLY A 219 -1.66 5.85 -13.07
CA GLY A 219 -1.43 6.27 -14.45
C GLY A 219 -1.93 5.25 -15.47
N PRO A 220 -1.95 5.58 -16.77
CA PRO A 220 -2.44 4.70 -17.81
C PRO A 220 -1.52 3.49 -18.00
N PRO A 221 -2.04 2.25 -17.94
CA PRO A 221 -1.24 1.04 -18.04
C PRO A 221 -0.40 0.96 -19.32
N ALA A 222 -0.98 1.37 -20.46
CA ALA A 222 -0.31 1.32 -21.74
C ALA A 222 0.91 2.23 -21.85
N LEU A 223 0.95 3.33 -21.10
CA LEU A 223 2.04 4.31 -21.12
C LEU A 223 3.02 4.10 -19.97
N CYS A 224 2.51 3.80 -18.77
CA CYS A 224 3.33 3.68 -17.57
C CYS A 224 3.86 2.26 -17.32
N GLY A 225 3.18 1.22 -17.84
CA GLY A 225 3.55 -0.18 -17.59
C GLY A 225 4.81 -0.67 -18.33
N GLY A 226 5.24 0.04 -19.38
CA GLY A 226 6.41 -0.32 -20.20
C GLY A 226 7.68 0.46 -19.88
N GLY A 227 7.65 1.40 -18.94
CA GLY A 227 8.79 2.21 -18.55
C GLY A 227 8.37 3.37 -17.69
N VAL A 228 9.29 3.86 -16.86
CA VAL A 228 9.02 5.03 -16.04
C VAL A 228 9.22 6.29 -16.87
N ASP A 229 8.16 6.70 -17.51
CA ASP A 229 8.03 8.09 -17.94
C ASP A 229 7.24 8.81 -16.83
N PRO A 230 7.85 9.66 -16.01
CA PRO A 230 7.15 10.35 -14.94
C PRO A 230 6.03 11.26 -15.47
N THR A 231 6.06 11.60 -16.75
CA THR A 231 5.03 12.43 -17.39
C THR A 231 3.72 11.67 -17.66
N CYS A 232 3.72 10.35 -17.51
CA CYS A 232 2.52 9.51 -17.67
C CYS A 232 1.71 9.35 -16.38
N LEU A 233 2.25 9.76 -15.22
CA LEU A 233 1.60 9.51 -13.94
C LEU A 233 0.32 10.35 -13.77
N GLY A 234 -0.62 9.80 -13.01
CA GLY A 234 -1.88 10.47 -12.68
C GLY A 234 -1.70 11.62 -11.68
N ASP A 235 -2.74 12.42 -11.56
CA ASP A 235 -2.77 13.64 -10.76
C ASP A 235 -3.92 13.67 -9.73
N GLU A 236 -4.76 12.63 -9.70
CA GLU A 236 -6.06 12.67 -9.05
C GLU A 236 -6.19 11.62 -7.95
N VAL A 237 -6.93 11.99 -6.91
CA VAL A 237 -7.57 11.05 -5.99
C VAL A 237 -9.08 11.30 -5.98
N ALA A 238 -9.87 10.26 -5.68
CA ALA A 238 -11.31 10.38 -5.61
C ALA A 238 -11.85 9.88 -4.26
N VAL A 239 -12.76 10.65 -3.67
CA VAL A 239 -13.49 10.28 -2.44
C VAL A 239 -14.85 9.71 -2.82
N TRP A 240 -15.23 8.62 -2.17
CA TRP A 240 -16.42 7.85 -2.45
C TRP A 240 -17.42 7.86 -1.31
N ASP A 241 -18.71 7.90 -1.64
CA ASP A 241 -19.79 7.42 -0.77
C ASP A 241 -19.97 5.92 -1.02
N LEU A 242 -19.58 5.11 -0.05
CA LEU A 242 -19.58 3.63 -0.19
C LEU A 242 -21.00 3.06 -0.34
N LYS A 243 -21.99 3.62 0.34
CA LYS A 243 -23.39 3.14 0.26
C LYS A 243 -24.06 3.49 -1.04
N ARG A 244 -23.73 4.67 -1.61
CA ARG A 244 -24.24 5.11 -2.90
C ARG A 244 -23.40 4.62 -4.06
N GLU A 245 -22.23 4.08 -3.77
CA GLU A 245 -21.24 3.61 -4.77
C GLU A 245 -20.90 4.72 -5.79
N LYS A 246 -20.62 5.92 -5.28
CA LYS A 246 -20.41 7.12 -6.12
C LYS A 246 -19.20 7.91 -5.65
N VAL A 247 -18.46 8.45 -6.60
CA VAL A 247 -17.50 9.52 -6.36
C VAL A 247 -18.27 10.77 -5.94
N ILE A 248 -17.87 11.38 -4.82
CA ILE A 248 -18.48 12.58 -4.25
C ILE A 248 -17.54 13.77 -4.22
N GLN A 249 -16.24 13.53 -4.34
CA GLN A 249 -15.20 14.56 -4.40
C GLN A 249 -14.04 14.02 -5.23
N THR A 250 -13.38 14.87 -5.99
CA THR A 250 -12.08 14.63 -6.60
C THR A 250 -11.12 15.72 -6.17
N ALA A 251 -9.86 15.39 -6.01
CA ALA A 251 -8.80 16.35 -5.74
C ALA A 251 -7.65 16.10 -6.74
N ASP A 252 -7.29 17.16 -7.43
CA ASP A 252 -6.04 17.25 -8.21
C ASP A 252 -4.91 17.59 -7.23
N LEU A 253 -3.96 16.69 -7.07
CA LEU A 253 -2.83 16.83 -6.15
C LEU A 253 -1.55 17.25 -6.88
N GLY A 254 -1.67 17.71 -8.11
CA GLY A 254 -0.60 18.16 -8.97
C GLY A 254 -0.16 17.14 -10.01
N ALA A 255 0.38 17.63 -11.11
CA ALA A 255 0.76 16.82 -12.25
C ALA A 255 1.84 15.77 -11.92
N ASN A 256 1.70 14.58 -12.49
CA ASN A 256 2.67 13.49 -12.42
C ASN A 256 2.95 12.96 -11.00
N ASN A 257 2.01 13.10 -10.08
CA ASN A 257 2.14 12.58 -8.70
C ASN A 257 2.12 11.06 -8.65
N GLY A 258 1.22 10.43 -9.41
CA GLY A 258 1.05 8.99 -9.45
C GLY A 258 0.68 8.42 -8.08
N ALA A 259 -0.45 8.84 -7.52
CA ALA A 259 -0.91 8.36 -6.23
C ALA A 259 -0.99 6.83 -6.21
N LEU A 260 -0.24 6.18 -5.31
CA LEU A 260 -0.20 4.73 -5.18
C LEU A 260 -1.11 4.26 -4.05
N MET A 261 -0.53 4.05 -2.89
CA MET A 261 -1.22 3.44 -1.76
C MET A 261 -1.92 4.50 -0.92
N VAL A 262 -3.08 4.15 -0.39
CA VAL A 262 -3.81 4.97 0.57
C VAL A 262 -4.16 4.15 1.81
N ARG A 263 -3.91 4.71 3.00
CA ARG A 263 -4.18 4.01 4.28
C ARG A 263 -4.89 4.92 5.26
N PHE A 264 -6.09 4.53 5.68
CA PHE A 264 -6.80 5.19 6.77
C PHE A 264 -6.17 4.89 8.12
N VAL A 265 -6.11 5.90 8.98
CA VAL A 265 -5.73 5.72 10.38
C VAL A 265 -6.79 4.86 11.08
N GLN A 266 -6.36 3.73 11.67
CA GLN A 266 -7.23 2.77 12.32
C GLN A 266 -7.55 3.20 13.76
N SER A 267 -8.23 4.35 13.92
CA SER A 267 -8.67 4.84 15.21
C SER A 267 -10.11 5.33 15.13
N ARG A 268 -10.92 4.91 16.10
CA ARG A 268 -12.35 5.21 16.10
C ARG A 268 -12.61 6.72 16.06
N GLY A 269 -13.43 7.15 15.13
CA GLY A 269 -13.82 8.54 14.94
C GLY A 269 -12.78 9.40 14.23
N VAL A 270 -11.61 8.86 13.90
CA VAL A 270 -10.60 9.55 13.10
C VAL A 270 -10.88 9.33 11.61
N ARG A 271 -10.98 10.42 10.85
CA ARG A 271 -11.23 10.38 9.40
C ARG A 271 -10.02 10.92 8.64
N ARG A 272 -8.89 10.27 8.82
CA ARG A 272 -7.61 10.62 8.20
C ARG A 272 -7.05 9.47 7.42
N ALA A 273 -6.43 9.78 6.27
CA ALA A 273 -5.67 8.83 5.49
C ALA A 273 -4.35 9.44 5.03
N PHE A 274 -3.33 8.60 4.86
CA PHE A 274 -2.08 8.97 4.22
C PHE A 274 -1.98 8.33 2.84
N ILE A 275 -1.38 9.06 1.88
CA ILE A 275 -1.27 8.68 0.48
C ILE A 275 0.17 8.92 0.03
N ASN A 276 0.85 7.91 -0.51
CA ASN A 276 2.19 8.12 -1.08
C ASN A 276 2.13 8.42 -2.57
N MET A 277 3.01 9.34 -2.99
CA MET A 277 3.13 9.85 -4.34
C MET A 277 4.56 9.61 -4.86
N PRO A 278 4.84 8.52 -5.60
CA PRO A 278 6.18 8.23 -6.08
C PRO A 278 6.70 9.27 -7.07
N GLY A 279 5.86 9.83 -7.93
CA GLY A 279 6.29 10.78 -8.95
C GLY A 279 6.85 12.09 -8.41
N THR A 280 6.36 12.53 -7.25
CA THR A 280 6.86 13.73 -6.53
C THR A 280 7.62 13.40 -5.26
N SER A 281 7.88 12.10 -4.99
CA SER A 281 8.57 11.63 -3.79
C SER A 281 7.96 12.24 -2.52
N SER A 282 6.65 12.15 -2.37
CA SER A 282 5.94 12.80 -1.26
C SER A 282 4.90 11.90 -0.59
N VAL A 283 4.44 12.32 0.59
CA VAL A 283 3.28 11.76 1.29
C VAL A 283 2.30 12.88 1.60
N TRP A 284 1.03 12.60 1.31
CA TRP A 284 -0.08 13.51 1.55
C TRP A 284 -1.00 12.99 2.63
N LEU A 285 -1.57 13.91 3.40
CA LEU A 285 -2.62 13.67 4.37
C LEU A 285 -3.96 14.07 3.76
N ALA A 286 -4.94 13.18 3.82
CA ALA A 286 -6.35 13.45 3.60
C ALA A 286 -7.04 13.54 4.97
N ASP A 287 -7.70 14.64 5.29
CA ASP A 287 -8.27 14.94 6.61
C ASP A 287 -9.75 15.36 6.50
N ASP A 288 -10.65 14.69 7.23
CA ASP A 288 -12.07 15.05 7.44
C ASP A 288 -12.42 14.93 8.94
N ASP A 289 -11.49 15.29 9.84
CA ASP A 289 -11.70 15.17 11.28
C ASP A 289 -12.70 16.22 11.82
N ASP A 290 -12.99 17.26 11.06
CA ASP A 290 -14.11 18.17 11.36
C ASP A 290 -15.50 17.58 11.02
N HIS A 291 -15.49 16.38 10.39
CA HIS A 291 -16.68 15.60 10.03
C HIS A 291 -17.68 16.33 9.12
N ASN A 292 -17.20 17.25 8.29
CA ASN A 292 -18.06 17.95 7.32
C ASN A 292 -18.36 17.10 6.06
N GLY A 293 -17.63 15.99 5.89
CA GLY A 293 -17.80 15.04 4.79
C GLY A 293 -16.96 15.35 3.54
N VAL A 294 -16.15 16.40 3.59
CA VAL A 294 -15.18 16.80 2.57
C VAL A 294 -13.79 16.57 3.13
N PHE A 295 -12.92 15.96 2.34
CA PHE A 295 -11.53 15.75 2.72
C PHE A 295 -10.67 16.92 2.24
N ASP A 296 -9.90 17.49 3.14
CA ASP A 296 -8.82 18.40 2.82
C ASP A 296 -7.54 17.59 2.55
N PHE A 297 -6.79 17.98 1.54
CA PHE A 297 -5.55 17.28 1.14
C PHE A 297 -4.35 18.22 1.31
N GLN A 298 -3.33 17.74 2.05
CA GLN A 298 -2.11 18.51 2.22
C GLN A 298 -0.88 17.61 2.18
N GLN A 299 0.18 18.07 1.51
CA GLN A 299 1.47 17.41 1.56
C GLN A 299 2.07 17.55 2.96
N VAL A 300 2.49 16.43 3.56
CA VAL A 300 3.07 16.39 4.92
C VAL A 300 4.52 15.91 4.93
N LEU A 301 4.97 15.22 3.89
CA LEU A 301 6.37 14.85 3.67
C LEU A 301 6.72 15.06 2.21
N GLY A 302 8.00 15.31 1.93
CA GLY A 302 8.51 15.54 0.58
C GLY A 302 9.95 15.04 0.38
N PRO A 303 10.61 15.42 -0.73
CA PRO A 303 11.99 15.02 -1.00
C PRO A 303 12.99 15.49 0.07
N ASP A 304 12.70 16.58 0.78
CA ASP A 304 13.53 17.11 1.88
C ASP A 304 13.52 16.18 3.11
N ASP A 305 12.59 15.21 3.18
CA ASP A 305 12.51 14.17 4.20
C ASP A 305 13.21 12.87 3.78
N ASP A 306 14.11 12.94 2.78
CA ASP A 306 14.83 11.82 2.18
C ASP A 306 13.89 10.76 1.53
N LEU A 307 12.70 11.17 1.08
CA LEU A 307 11.84 10.32 0.27
C LEU A 307 12.36 10.25 -1.17
N LEU A 308 12.42 9.03 -1.71
CA LEU A 308 12.78 8.82 -3.11
C LEU A 308 12.00 7.65 -3.70
N ILE A 309 11.01 7.98 -4.52
CA ILE A 309 10.05 7.04 -5.12
C ILE A 309 9.43 6.13 -4.03
N PRO A 310 8.61 6.69 -3.11
CA PRO A 310 7.93 5.90 -2.11
C PRO A 310 6.96 4.92 -2.77
N ALA A 311 7.19 3.60 -2.58
CA ALA A 311 6.42 2.54 -3.24
C ALA A 311 5.22 2.07 -2.41
N ASP A 312 5.39 1.93 -1.09
CA ASP A 312 4.30 1.56 -0.18
C ASP A 312 4.35 2.39 1.09
N LEU A 313 3.21 2.53 1.72
CA LEU A 313 3.08 3.07 3.06
C LEU A 313 2.14 2.18 3.90
N LEU A 314 2.44 2.06 5.17
CA LEU A 314 1.67 1.30 6.13
C LEU A 314 1.59 2.04 7.47
N LEU A 315 0.47 1.90 8.16
CA LEU A 315 0.29 2.49 9.49
C LEU A 315 0.35 1.42 10.57
N SER A 316 0.89 1.76 11.73
CA SER A 316 0.80 0.88 12.90
C SER A 316 -0.65 0.77 13.38
N TYR A 317 -1.02 -0.38 13.96
CA TYR A 317 -2.40 -0.62 14.43
C TYR A 317 -2.84 0.30 15.57
N ASP A 318 -1.90 0.93 16.25
CA ASP A 318 -2.16 1.96 17.27
C ASP A 318 -2.23 3.39 16.71
N GLY A 319 -2.06 3.55 15.38
CA GLY A 319 -2.13 4.82 14.69
C GLY A 319 -1.00 5.80 15.02
N ARG A 320 0.08 5.32 15.63
CA ARG A 320 1.19 6.18 16.08
C ARG A 320 2.31 6.33 15.07
N TYR A 321 2.57 5.27 14.30
CA TYR A 321 3.68 5.25 13.36
C TYR A 321 3.21 5.00 11.93
N MET A 322 3.88 5.65 11.00
CA MET A 322 3.80 5.40 9.57
C MET A 322 5.13 4.84 9.09
N TYR A 323 5.08 3.79 8.27
CA TYR A 323 6.22 3.18 7.61
C TYR A 323 6.15 3.48 6.12
N VAL A 324 7.25 3.88 5.51
CA VAL A 324 7.35 4.20 4.09
C VAL A 324 8.53 3.47 3.49
N THR A 325 8.32 2.77 2.38
CA THR A 325 9.40 2.20 1.58
C THR A 325 9.81 3.19 0.51
N ASN A 326 11.09 3.51 0.42
CA ASN A 326 11.69 4.31 -0.63
C ASN A 326 12.38 3.38 -1.63
N TRP A 327 11.67 2.98 -2.68
CA TRP A 327 12.12 1.96 -3.61
C TRP A 327 13.45 2.33 -4.27
N PHE A 328 13.59 3.56 -4.73
CA PHE A 328 14.81 4.07 -5.34
C PHE A 328 15.82 4.57 -4.30
N GLY A 329 15.34 4.99 -3.13
CA GLY A 329 16.16 5.44 -2.00
C GLY A 329 16.82 4.29 -1.22
N ASN A 330 16.43 3.03 -1.48
CA ASN A 330 16.96 1.86 -0.77
C ASN A 330 16.79 1.95 0.75
N THR A 331 15.68 2.54 1.23
CA THR A 331 15.43 2.69 2.67
C THR A 331 13.98 2.36 3.03
N VAL A 332 13.81 1.87 4.24
CA VAL A 332 12.52 1.88 4.96
C VAL A 332 12.62 2.94 6.04
N GLN A 333 11.72 3.91 6.00
CA GLN A 333 11.62 4.95 7.00
C GLN A 333 10.39 4.75 7.88
N GLN A 334 10.52 5.10 9.15
CA GLN A 334 9.42 5.15 10.09
C GLN A 334 9.26 6.57 10.62
N PHE A 335 8.04 7.08 10.57
CA PHE A 335 7.68 8.40 11.07
C PHE A 335 6.73 8.28 12.27
N ASP A 336 6.93 9.06 13.32
CA ASP A 336 5.95 9.29 14.37
C ASP A 336 4.90 10.28 13.83
N ILE A 337 3.65 9.81 13.73
CA ILE A 337 2.50 10.56 13.23
C ILE A 337 1.53 10.96 14.36
N SER A 338 2.03 11.08 15.59
CA SER A 338 1.22 11.62 16.71
C SER A 338 0.70 13.03 16.42
N ASP A 339 1.45 13.81 15.65
CA ASP A 339 0.96 14.97 14.91
C ASP A 339 0.91 14.60 13.43
N PRO A 340 -0.28 14.33 12.86
CA PRO A 340 -0.40 13.88 11.47
C PRO A 340 -0.05 14.96 10.46
N PHE A 341 -0.08 16.23 10.86
CA PHE A 341 0.27 17.38 10.01
C PHE A 341 1.77 17.66 9.95
N ALA A 342 2.54 17.09 10.88
CA ALA A 342 3.99 17.23 10.96
C ALA A 342 4.65 15.91 11.38
N PRO A 343 4.61 14.86 10.53
CA PRO A 343 5.26 13.59 10.79
C PRO A 343 6.74 13.76 11.09
N LYS A 344 7.27 13.02 12.06
CA LYS A 344 8.68 13.13 12.48
C LYS A 344 9.41 11.83 12.21
N LEU A 345 10.51 11.91 11.46
CA LEU A 345 11.38 10.76 11.25
C LEU A 345 11.88 10.19 12.58
N ASN A 346 11.61 8.92 12.81
CA ASN A 346 11.99 8.19 14.02
C ASN A 346 13.09 7.15 13.77
N SER A 347 13.08 6.51 12.59
CA SER A 347 14.03 5.45 12.26
C SER A 347 14.15 5.27 10.77
N THR A 348 15.36 4.93 10.31
CA THR A 348 15.66 4.54 8.91
C THR A 348 16.47 3.26 8.90
N VAL A 349 16.13 2.33 8.01
CA VAL A 349 16.88 1.11 7.76
C VAL A 349 17.14 0.99 6.26
N SER A 350 18.39 0.75 5.86
CA SER A 350 18.74 0.52 4.45
C SER A 350 18.43 -0.91 4.05
N LEU A 351 17.69 -1.06 2.96
CA LEU A 351 17.36 -2.33 2.32
C LEU A 351 17.38 -2.16 0.79
N PRO A 352 17.74 -3.20 0.02
CA PRO A 352 17.79 -3.09 -1.44
C PRO A 352 16.37 -2.99 -2.02
N HIS A 353 16.06 -1.86 -2.63
CA HIS A 353 14.80 -1.57 -3.32
C HIS A 353 13.54 -2.02 -2.56
N PRO A 354 13.33 -1.62 -1.29
CA PRO A 354 12.19 -2.07 -0.51
C PRO A 354 10.90 -1.64 -1.19
N ASN A 355 9.95 -2.59 -1.30
CA ASN A 355 8.67 -2.34 -1.94
C ASN A 355 7.51 -2.50 -0.96
N MET A 356 6.94 -3.70 -0.81
CA MET A 356 5.74 -3.89 -0.01
C MET A 356 6.04 -4.11 1.46
N LEU A 357 5.14 -3.63 2.31
CA LEU A 357 5.20 -3.70 3.76
C LEU A 357 4.09 -4.59 4.34
N ARG A 358 4.41 -5.33 5.40
CA ARG A 358 3.40 -6.00 6.21
C ARG A 358 3.80 -5.98 7.68
N LEU A 359 2.96 -5.41 8.54
CA LEU A 359 3.19 -5.34 9.98
C LEU A 359 2.45 -6.47 10.69
N SER A 360 3.10 -7.14 11.65
CA SER A 360 2.41 -8.09 12.52
C SER A 360 1.43 -7.38 13.46
N ARG A 361 0.35 -8.06 13.84
CA ARG A 361 -0.73 -7.52 14.68
C ARG A 361 -0.28 -6.97 16.03
N ASP A 362 0.82 -7.50 16.54
CA ASP A 362 1.42 -7.01 17.79
C ASP A 362 2.32 -5.78 17.59
N ASN A 363 2.37 -5.20 16.38
CA ASN A 363 3.23 -4.08 15.98
C ASN A 363 4.74 -4.33 16.21
N GLN A 364 5.20 -5.60 16.21
CA GLN A 364 6.59 -5.89 16.59
C GLN A 364 7.47 -6.37 15.44
N ARG A 365 6.88 -6.80 14.33
CA ARG A 365 7.61 -7.33 13.18
C ARG A 365 7.08 -6.67 11.90
N LEU A 366 7.95 -5.94 11.24
CA LEU A 366 7.69 -5.39 9.93
C LEU A 366 8.38 -6.25 8.88
N TYR A 367 7.62 -6.78 7.96
CA TYR A 367 8.09 -7.56 6.83
C TYR A 367 8.16 -6.68 5.60
N VAL A 368 9.20 -6.85 4.79
CA VAL A 368 9.49 -5.99 3.63
C VAL A 368 9.93 -6.89 2.46
N THR A 369 9.27 -6.77 1.33
CA THR A 369 9.67 -7.39 0.06
C THR A 369 10.34 -6.36 -0.86
N ASN A 370 10.95 -6.79 -1.97
CA ASN A 370 11.71 -5.90 -2.81
C ASN A 370 11.47 -6.02 -4.32
N SER A 371 10.44 -6.74 -4.75
CA SER A 371 10.03 -6.76 -6.15
C SER A 371 8.88 -5.77 -6.36
N LEU A 372 9.00 -4.85 -7.31
CA LEU A 372 7.96 -3.88 -7.65
C LEU A 372 7.11 -4.39 -8.82
N ILE A 373 7.74 -4.58 -9.96
CA ILE A 373 7.11 -5.10 -11.18
C ILE A 373 8.21 -5.71 -12.05
N SER A 374 7.96 -6.88 -12.65
CA SER A 374 8.99 -7.68 -13.32
C SER A 374 9.75 -6.91 -14.41
N THR A 375 9.04 -6.02 -15.12
CA THR A 375 9.61 -5.19 -16.20
C THR A 375 10.53 -4.09 -15.69
N TRP A 376 10.45 -3.72 -14.40
CA TRP A 376 11.26 -2.64 -13.82
C TRP A 376 12.34 -3.15 -12.88
N ASP A 377 12.13 -4.28 -12.25
CA ASP A 377 13.01 -4.81 -11.22
C ASP A 377 14.47 -4.96 -11.68
N ASP A 378 14.68 -5.38 -12.91
CA ASP A 378 16.01 -5.58 -13.51
C ASP A 378 16.36 -4.51 -14.56
N ASP A 379 15.57 -3.44 -14.67
CA ASP A 379 15.82 -2.36 -15.58
C ASP A 379 16.96 -1.47 -15.05
N THR A 380 18.05 -1.42 -15.79
CA THR A 380 19.26 -0.67 -15.43
C THR A 380 19.06 0.85 -15.34
N ARG A 381 17.93 1.38 -15.85
CA ARG A 381 17.53 2.78 -15.65
C ARG A 381 17.25 3.12 -14.19
N PHE A 382 16.90 2.09 -13.37
CA PHE A 382 16.59 2.22 -11.95
C PHE A 382 17.74 1.80 -11.03
N GLY A 383 18.94 1.68 -11.53
CA GLY A 383 20.11 1.27 -10.78
C GLY A 383 20.76 0.01 -11.34
N PRO A 384 21.81 -0.51 -10.71
CA PRO A 384 22.38 -1.78 -11.13
C PRO A 384 21.34 -2.90 -11.04
N ALA A 385 21.33 -3.78 -12.05
CA ALA A 385 20.45 -4.95 -12.04
C ALA A 385 20.52 -5.66 -10.68
N ARG A 386 19.38 -6.09 -10.16
CA ARG A 386 19.27 -6.73 -8.84
C ARG A 386 19.77 -8.16 -8.82
N ASN A 387 20.70 -8.48 -9.69
CA ASN A 387 21.27 -9.81 -9.78
C ASN A 387 21.46 -10.37 -8.36
N ASP A 388 20.66 -11.37 -8.00
CA ASP A 388 20.78 -12.16 -6.79
C ASP A 388 20.43 -11.46 -5.45
N GLN A 389 19.47 -10.51 -5.44
CA GLN A 389 19.02 -9.84 -4.21
C GLN A 389 17.51 -9.88 -3.97
N TYR A 390 16.80 -10.85 -4.51
CA TYR A 390 15.38 -11.02 -4.24
C TYR A 390 15.13 -11.66 -2.88
N GLY A 391 14.33 -10.99 -2.06
CA GLY A 391 14.12 -11.45 -0.70
C GLY A 391 12.95 -10.83 0.05
N LEU A 392 12.72 -11.43 1.21
CA LEU A 392 11.89 -10.91 2.26
C LEU A 392 12.77 -10.55 3.45
N TRP A 393 12.73 -9.31 3.89
CA TRP A 393 13.40 -8.84 5.10
C TRP A 393 12.42 -8.78 6.26
N ARG A 394 12.94 -8.91 7.45
CA ARG A 394 12.22 -8.69 8.70
C ARG A 394 12.92 -7.64 9.52
N LEU A 395 12.17 -6.63 9.93
CA LEU A 395 12.60 -5.60 10.88
C LEU A 395 11.84 -5.78 12.18
N ASP A 396 12.54 -5.87 13.30
CA ASP A 396 11.92 -5.83 14.61
C ASP A 396 11.63 -4.37 14.98
N VAL A 397 10.46 -4.13 15.56
CA VAL A 397 10.01 -2.83 16.03
C VAL A 397 10.17 -2.79 17.54
N ASP A 398 11.01 -1.89 18.07
CA ASP A 398 11.20 -1.72 19.50
C ASP A 398 9.91 -1.20 20.16
N ARG A 399 9.39 -1.92 21.14
CA ARG A 399 8.09 -1.61 21.79
C ARG A 399 8.05 -0.26 22.51
N LYS A 400 9.19 0.27 22.95
CA LYS A 400 9.26 1.51 23.73
C LYS A 400 9.49 2.73 22.85
N THR A 401 10.38 2.58 21.88
CA THR A 401 10.85 3.69 21.04
C THR A 401 10.23 3.67 19.64
N GLY A 402 9.63 2.56 19.24
CA GLY A 402 9.16 2.32 17.87
C GLY A 402 10.29 2.05 16.87
N LYS A 403 11.56 2.22 17.21
CA LYS A 403 12.67 2.14 16.26
C LYS A 403 12.77 0.79 15.58
N LEU A 404 13.09 0.85 14.30
CA LEU A 404 13.31 -0.32 13.45
C LEU A 404 14.72 -0.87 13.65
N LYS A 405 14.81 -2.21 13.62
CA LYS A 405 16.10 -2.93 13.64
C LYS A 405 16.03 -4.13 12.71
N SER A 406 16.96 -4.23 11.75
CA SER A 406 17.09 -5.43 10.92
C SER A 406 17.49 -6.63 11.78
N VAL A 407 16.89 -7.78 11.53
CA VAL A 407 17.25 -9.05 12.18
C VAL A 407 18.46 -9.73 11.52
N THR A 408 18.85 -9.27 10.34
CA THR A 408 20.02 -9.68 9.58
C THR A 408 21.00 -8.51 9.50
N PRO A 409 21.96 -8.41 10.44
CA PRO A 409 22.85 -7.23 10.52
C PRO A 409 23.78 -7.07 9.32
N ASP A 410 24.00 -8.15 8.56
CA ASP A 410 24.78 -8.15 7.33
C ASP A 410 24.00 -7.63 6.10
N GLY A 411 22.72 -7.26 6.29
CA GLY A 411 21.85 -6.75 5.23
C GLY A 411 21.25 -7.85 4.34
N SER A 412 21.56 -9.14 4.59
CA SER A 412 20.96 -10.24 3.83
C SER A 412 19.45 -10.33 4.03
N ALA A 413 18.74 -10.97 3.10
CA ALA A 413 17.33 -11.28 3.25
C ALA A 413 17.10 -12.28 4.40
N TRP A 414 16.05 -12.07 5.18
CA TRP A 414 15.59 -13.03 6.20
C TRP A 414 15.09 -14.33 5.55
N VAL A 415 14.41 -14.20 4.40
CA VAL A 415 14.07 -15.33 3.52
C VAL A 415 14.53 -14.98 2.12
N SER A 416 15.48 -15.74 1.58
CA SER A 416 15.99 -15.56 0.22
C SER A 416 15.00 -16.11 -0.80
N PHE A 417 14.81 -15.38 -1.91
CA PHE A 417 14.04 -15.79 -3.07
C PHE A 417 14.91 -16.06 -4.31
N GLU A 418 16.21 -16.23 -4.13
CA GLU A 418 17.17 -16.46 -5.20
C GLU A 418 17.12 -17.88 -5.78
N ASN A 419 16.71 -18.87 -5.00
CA ASN A 419 16.69 -20.29 -5.36
C ASN A 419 15.36 -20.96 -5.04
N VAL A 420 14.24 -20.35 -5.41
CA VAL A 420 12.89 -20.84 -5.07
C VAL A 420 12.17 -21.51 -6.24
N ARG A 421 12.80 -21.63 -7.41
CA ARG A 421 12.22 -22.23 -8.61
C ARG A 421 12.23 -23.76 -8.54
N LYS A 422 11.15 -24.35 -9.05
CA LYS A 422 10.92 -25.80 -8.98
C LYS A 422 11.47 -26.59 -10.16
N LYS A 423 11.70 -25.98 -11.33
CA LYS A 423 11.95 -26.70 -12.59
C LYS A 423 13.12 -26.20 -13.44
N THR A 424 13.70 -25.05 -13.16
CA THR A 424 14.78 -24.48 -13.96
C THR A 424 16.02 -24.22 -13.13
N THR A 425 17.16 -24.15 -13.78
CA THR A 425 18.48 -24.10 -13.15
C THR A 425 18.88 -22.77 -12.56
N THR A 426 18.11 -21.72 -12.74
CA THR A 426 18.40 -20.40 -12.20
C THR A 426 17.17 -19.87 -11.49
N GLY A 427 17.20 -19.86 -10.20
CA GLY A 427 16.11 -19.95 -9.29
C GLY A 427 15.53 -18.68 -8.73
N ALA A 428 15.93 -17.48 -9.17
CA ALA A 428 15.42 -16.24 -8.59
C ALA A 428 13.94 -15.96 -8.94
N ALA A 429 13.20 -15.45 -7.97
CA ALA A 429 11.82 -14.98 -8.15
C ALA A 429 11.57 -13.73 -7.31
N GLY A 430 10.76 -12.79 -7.81
CA GLY A 430 10.49 -11.52 -7.17
C GLY A 430 9.34 -11.58 -6.16
N PRO A 431 9.57 -11.54 -4.84
CA PRO A 431 8.49 -11.44 -3.86
C PRO A 431 7.87 -10.04 -3.89
N HIS A 432 6.52 -9.97 -3.96
CA HIS A 432 5.80 -8.72 -4.03
C HIS A 432 4.90 -8.51 -2.81
N MET A 433 3.59 -8.65 -2.91
CA MET A 433 2.66 -8.38 -1.82
C MET A 433 2.59 -9.52 -0.79
N MET A 434 2.23 -9.16 0.42
CA MET A 434 2.15 -10.10 1.55
C MET A 434 0.81 -9.98 2.29
N LEU A 435 0.22 -11.13 2.65
CA LEU A 435 -0.90 -11.21 3.59
C LEU A 435 -0.66 -12.32 4.61
N PHE A 436 -1.01 -12.09 5.87
CA PHE A 436 -1.03 -13.18 6.85
C PHE A 436 -2.20 -14.13 6.60
N ASP A 437 -2.02 -15.38 7.00
CA ASP A 437 -3.07 -16.39 7.00
C ASP A 437 -4.24 -15.99 7.93
N PRO A 438 -5.46 -16.51 7.72
CA PRO A 438 -6.64 -16.10 8.49
C PRO A 438 -6.69 -16.67 9.91
N SER A 439 -5.59 -17.19 10.45
CA SER A 439 -5.49 -17.61 11.86
C SER A 439 -5.70 -16.42 12.80
N VAL A 440 -5.39 -15.22 12.35
CA VAL A 440 -5.76 -13.95 12.96
C VAL A 440 -6.67 -13.22 11.98
N ARG A 441 -7.91 -12.97 12.40
CA ARG A 441 -8.90 -12.32 11.53
C ARG A 441 -8.46 -10.90 11.20
N LEU A 442 -8.45 -10.56 9.91
CA LEU A 442 -8.21 -9.19 9.47
C LEU A 442 -9.33 -8.26 9.96
N GLY A 443 -8.97 -7.07 10.39
CA GLY A 443 -9.92 -6.03 10.71
C GLY A 443 -10.50 -5.37 9.45
N PRO A 444 -11.57 -4.56 9.60
CA PRO A 444 -12.07 -3.75 8.50
C PRO A 444 -10.98 -2.81 7.98
N GLY A 445 -10.77 -2.79 6.67
CA GLY A 445 -9.75 -1.93 6.04
C GLY A 445 -8.32 -2.48 6.01
N GLU A 446 -8.12 -3.72 6.47
CA GLU A 446 -6.85 -4.43 6.30
C GLU A 446 -6.89 -5.29 5.03
N HIS A 447 -6.16 -4.86 4.05
CA HIS A 447 -6.01 -5.55 2.75
C HIS A 447 -4.57 -5.94 2.53
#